data_96b352a00fe4b6dd8ad93bcc1b96144a
#
_entry.id   96b352a00fe4b6dd8ad93bcc1b96144a
#
_cell.length_a   1.000
_cell.length_b   1.000
_cell.length_c   1.000
_cell.angle_alpha   90.00
_cell.angle_beta   90.00
_cell.angle_gamma   90.00
#
_symmetry.space_group_name_H-M   'P 1'
#
loop_
_entity.id
_entity.type
_entity.pdbx_description
1 polymer ?
#
loop_
_entity_poly.entity_id
_entity_poly.type
_entity_poly.pdbx_seq_one_letter_code
_entity_poly.pdbx_strand_id
1 'polypeptide(L)'
;MKGDISLMENGKIVRFGSLYLDGKPSECGDIYDHTSRITLGNTYPGQELLWVERNGKYAALSPLLLGVSWDTLNACGLAMGRSILIDGEEYNCRLPRFGNKPQSHNEWEEFYLGLPKIEARLVQDNTLSWGADICGVYRSARSGAGMSKWRLVAKDCQQTIYAWRPVLEPIVPALASIPKGTLVRVKFGDGSMLIDGVLVGYSDYDLLLDIRGPMPSATNWYKPDRSGLMAVDRAGISEVFPLRFK
;
A
#
# COMPACT_ATOMS: atom_id res chain seq x y z
N MET A 1 -30.23 20.08 -2.80
CA MET A 1 -29.56 18.99 -2.05
C MET A 1 -28.07 19.20 -2.21
N LYS A 2 -27.39 19.73 -1.19
CA LYS A 2 -25.92 19.82 -1.15
C LYS A 2 -25.44 18.46 -0.66
N GLY A 3 -24.84 17.68 -1.55
CA GLY A 3 -24.15 16.46 -1.15
C GLY A 3 -22.95 16.83 -0.29
N ASP A 4 -22.87 16.31 0.91
CA ASP A 4 -21.68 16.34 1.75
C ASP A 4 -20.52 15.73 0.97
N ILE A 5 -19.58 16.60 0.56
CA ILE A 5 -18.26 16.16 0.13
C ILE A 5 -17.56 15.74 1.43
N SER A 6 -17.63 14.45 1.75
CA SER A 6 -16.77 13.82 2.73
C SER A 6 -15.35 14.29 2.47
N LEU A 7 -14.72 14.93 3.46
CA LEU A 7 -13.33 15.32 3.46
C LEU A 7 -12.49 14.08 3.14
N MET A 8 -12.06 13.94 1.89
CA MET A 8 -11.08 12.93 1.53
C MET A 8 -9.83 13.23 2.35
N GLU A 9 -9.48 12.36 3.28
CA GLU A 9 -8.23 12.46 4.03
C GLU A 9 -7.08 12.60 3.04
N ASN A 10 -6.35 13.70 3.13
CA ASN A 10 -5.16 13.92 2.32
C ASN A 10 -4.19 12.78 2.56
N GLY A 11 -3.78 12.07 1.51
CA GLY A 11 -2.83 10.99 1.63
C GLY A 11 -1.57 11.46 2.36
N LYS A 12 -1.12 10.69 3.35
CA LYS A 12 0.09 10.98 4.12
C LYS A 12 1.31 10.52 3.31
N ILE A 13 2.35 11.36 3.24
CA ILE A 13 3.62 10.97 2.65
C ILE A 13 4.52 10.38 3.74
N VAL A 14 5.01 9.16 3.48
CA VAL A 14 5.94 8.44 4.36
C VAL A 14 7.19 8.05 3.60
N ARG A 15 8.28 7.79 4.34
CA ARG A 15 9.59 7.43 3.78
C ARG A 15 10.07 6.14 4.42
N PHE A 16 10.27 5.11 3.62
CA PHE A 16 10.88 3.85 4.06
C PHE A 16 11.24 2.97 2.86
N GLY A 17 12.06 1.96 3.11
CA GLY A 17 12.51 1.04 2.08
C GLY A 17 13.39 1.69 1.01
N SER A 18 14.09 0.87 0.25
CA SER A 18 14.94 1.33 -0.86
C SER A 18 14.85 0.38 -2.04
N LEU A 19 15.12 0.91 -3.24
CA LEU A 19 15.28 0.15 -4.47
C LEU A 19 16.68 -0.45 -4.52
N TYR A 20 16.78 -1.69 -4.96
CA TYR A 20 18.05 -2.38 -5.19
C TYR A 20 18.09 -2.99 -6.58
N LEU A 21 19.19 -2.76 -7.30
CA LEU A 21 19.56 -3.45 -8.52
C LEU A 21 20.77 -4.33 -8.25
N ASP A 22 20.66 -5.63 -8.46
CA ASP A 22 21.69 -6.63 -8.12
C ASP A 22 22.20 -6.52 -6.66
N GLY A 23 21.29 -6.20 -5.75
CA GLY A 23 21.60 -6.05 -4.33
C GLY A 23 22.33 -4.74 -3.95
N LYS A 24 22.51 -3.82 -4.88
CA LYS A 24 23.07 -2.48 -4.65
C LYS A 24 21.94 -1.45 -4.60
N PRO A 25 21.95 -0.52 -3.62
CA PRO A 25 20.99 0.58 -3.60
C PRO A 25 21.05 1.39 -4.90
N SER A 26 19.89 1.77 -5.43
CA SER A 26 19.74 2.52 -6.68
C SER A 26 18.81 3.71 -6.48
N GLU A 27 18.99 4.75 -7.25
CA GLU A 27 18.15 5.94 -7.20
C GLU A 27 16.79 5.71 -7.89
N CYS A 28 15.79 6.45 -7.44
CA CYS A 28 14.47 6.45 -8.07
C CYS A 28 14.53 7.19 -9.39
N GLY A 29 13.87 6.64 -10.42
CA GLY A 29 13.79 7.24 -11.74
C GLY A 29 14.95 6.85 -12.67
N ASP A 30 15.84 5.98 -12.23
CA ASP A 30 16.88 5.42 -13.10
C ASP A 30 16.28 4.64 -14.27
N ILE A 31 16.99 4.69 -15.43
CA ILE A 31 16.63 3.87 -16.59
C ILE A 31 17.12 2.45 -16.32
N TYR A 32 16.17 1.49 -16.41
CA TYR A 32 16.49 0.09 -16.20
C TYR A 32 17.42 -0.46 -17.31
N ASP A 33 18.46 -1.16 -16.92
CA ASP A 33 19.49 -1.72 -17.80
C ASP A 33 19.10 -3.04 -18.49
N HIS A 34 17.89 -3.55 -18.21
CA HIS A 34 17.29 -4.78 -18.73
C HIS A 34 17.96 -6.09 -18.26
N THR A 35 18.93 -6.04 -17.38
CA THR A 35 19.71 -7.21 -16.91
C THR A 35 19.72 -7.36 -15.40
N SER A 36 19.75 -6.27 -14.66
CA SER A 36 19.84 -6.29 -13.21
C SER A 36 18.59 -6.89 -12.53
N ARG A 37 18.83 -7.61 -11.46
CA ARG A 37 17.74 -8.14 -10.62
C ARG A 37 17.12 -7.01 -9.79
N ILE A 38 15.83 -6.77 -10.02
CA ILE A 38 15.04 -5.75 -9.31
C ILE A 38 14.57 -6.29 -7.96
N THR A 39 14.84 -5.58 -6.86
CA THR A 39 14.27 -5.87 -5.54
C THR A 39 13.95 -4.58 -4.79
N LEU A 40 12.98 -4.65 -3.87
CA LEU A 40 12.81 -3.68 -2.79
C LEU A 40 13.26 -4.33 -1.50
N GLY A 41 13.80 -3.54 -0.59
CA GLY A 41 14.31 -4.05 0.68
C GLY A 41 14.42 -2.96 1.74
N ASN A 42 15.18 -3.26 2.79
CA ASN A 42 15.34 -2.38 3.93
C ASN A 42 15.83 -0.99 3.50
N THR A 43 15.45 0.00 4.29
CA THR A 43 15.85 1.39 4.09
C THR A 43 17.36 1.54 4.08
N TYR A 44 17.89 2.08 2.99
CA TYR A 44 19.27 2.53 2.90
C TYR A 44 19.29 4.06 3.11
N PRO A 45 20.05 4.56 4.10
CA PRO A 45 20.05 5.98 4.45
C PRO A 45 20.38 6.89 3.26
N GLY A 46 19.50 7.86 3.01
CA GLY A 46 19.62 8.80 1.90
C GLY A 46 19.01 8.33 0.58
N GLN A 47 18.53 7.09 0.50
CA GLN A 47 17.82 6.53 -0.66
C GLN A 47 16.46 5.93 -0.28
N GLU A 48 15.80 6.57 0.69
CA GLU A 48 14.46 6.20 1.10
C GLU A 48 13.43 6.47 0.00
N LEU A 49 12.57 5.49 -0.24
CA LEU A 49 11.44 5.63 -1.16
C LEU A 49 10.34 6.48 -0.54
N LEU A 50 9.71 7.31 -1.36
CA LEU A 50 8.57 8.11 -0.99
C LEU A 50 7.27 7.38 -1.35
N TRP A 51 6.38 7.26 -0.37
CA TRP A 51 5.10 6.58 -0.52
C TRP A 51 3.94 7.48 -0.16
N VAL A 52 2.86 7.37 -0.90
CA VAL A 52 1.54 7.89 -0.51
C VAL A 52 0.82 6.80 0.27
N GLU A 53 0.55 7.06 1.55
CA GLU A 53 -0.24 6.17 2.40
C GLU A 53 -1.72 6.52 2.27
N ARG A 54 -2.54 5.54 1.88
CA ARG A 54 -4.01 5.62 1.91
C ARG A 54 -4.62 4.25 2.21
N ASN A 55 -5.62 4.24 3.07
CA ASN A 55 -6.35 3.03 3.44
C ASN A 55 -5.42 1.86 3.86
N GLY A 56 -4.33 2.19 4.58
CA GLY A 56 -3.33 1.20 5.01
C GLY A 56 -2.47 0.60 3.90
N LYS A 57 -2.52 1.13 2.68
CA LYS A 57 -1.67 0.76 1.56
C LYS A 57 -0.72 1.91 1.22
N TYR A 58 0.34 1.59 0.51
CA TYR A 58 1.38 2.54 0.12
C TYR A 58 1.60 2.49 -1.39
N ALA A 59 1.46 3.62 -2.09
CA ALA A 59 1.79 3.73 -3.51
C ALA A 59 3.04 4.58 -3.70
N ALA A 60 3.96 4.16 -4.56
CA ALA A 60 5.17 4.92 -4.83
C ALA A 60 4.84 6.30 -5.43
N LEU A 61 5.31 7.37 -4.77
CA LEU A 61 5.02 8.75 -5.17
C LEU A 61 5.66 9.12 -6.51
N SER A 62 6.87 8.62 -6.77
CA SER A 62 7.61 8.81 -8.02
C SER A 62 7.90 7.48 -8.70
N PRO A 63 8.24 7.45 -10.00
CA PRO A 63 8.74 6.25 -10.65
C PRO A 63 9.95 5.70 -9.91
N LEU A 64 9.98 4.40 -9.69
CA LEU A 64 11.17 3.74 -9.16
C LEU A 64 12.16 3.41 -10.29
N LEU A 65 11.64 2.92 -11.42
CA LEU A 65 12.44 2.63 -12.62
C LEU A 65 11.70 3.09 -13.87
N LEU A 66 12.47 3.52 -14.87
CA LEU A 66 12.01 3.87 -16.21
C LEU A 66 12.44 2.81 -17.23
N GLY A 67 11.66 2.61 -18.28
CA GLY A 67 12.01 1.69 -19.37
C GLY A 67 11.91 0.21 -19.01
N VAL A 68 11.44 -0.14 -17.83
CA VAL A 68 11.21 -1.54 -17.45
C VAL A 68 9.90 -2.05 -18.08
N SER A 69 9.95 -3.23 -18.73
CA SER A 69 8.74 -3.82 -19.31
C SER A 69 7.85 -4.49 -18.26
N TRP A 70 6.55 -4.61 -18.57
CA TRP A 70 5.63 -5.35 -17.71
C TRP A 70 6.07 -6.82 -17.56
N ASP A 71 6.56 -7.45 -18.64
CA ASP A 71 7.05 -8.84 -18.62
C ASP A 71 8.24 -9.00 -17.67
N THR A 72 9.16 -8.05 -17.63
CA THR A 72 10.27 -8.07 -16.66
C THR A 72 9.75 -7.99 -15.22
N LEU A 73 8.84 -7.06 -14.94
CA LEU A 73 8.21 -6.94 -13.62
C LEU A 73 7.46 -8.21 -13.23
N ASN A 74 6.75 -8.83 -14.17
CA ASN A 74 6.04 -10.08 -13.94
C ASN A 74 6.98 -11.27 -13.69
N ALA A 75 8.08 -11.35 -14.41
CA ALA A 75 9.10 -12.38 -14.18
C ALA A 75 9.75 -12.24 -12.79
N CYS A 76 9.85 -11.02 -12.26
CA CYS A 76 10.27 -10.75 -10.89
C CYS A 76 9.15 -10.99 -9.85
N GLY A 77 7.93 -11.31 -10.27
CA GLY A 77 6.74 -11.45 -9.41
C GLY A 77 6.13 -10.10 -8.98
N LEU A 78 6.67 -8.98 -9.45
CA LEU A 78 6.31 -7.62 -9.01
C LEU A 78 5.07 -7.05 -9.73
N ALA A 79 4.58 -7.71 -10.78
CA ALA A 79 3.40 -7.25 -11.49
C ALA A 79 2.11 -7.65 -10.79
N MET A 80 1.97 -8.91 -10.41
CA MET A 80 0.73 -9.48 -9.85
C MET A 80 0.72 -9.55 -8.32
N GLY A 81 1.88 -9.52 -7.70
CA GLY A 81 2.07 -9.53 -6.26
C GLY A 81 3.13 -10.53 -5.82
N ARG A 82 4.04 -10.05 -4.99
CA ARG A 82 5.09 -10.84 -4.35
C ARG A 82 5.28 -10.35 -2.92
N SER A 83 5.41 -11.29 -1.98
CA SER A 83 5.84 -10.94 -0.63
C SER A 83 7.29 -10.44 -0.63
N ILE A 84 7.49 -9.30 0.02
CA ILE A 84 8.79 -8.67 0.25
C ILE A 84 8.90 -8.21 1.70
N LEU A 85 10.12 -8.20 2.23
CA LEU A 85 10.40 -7.72 3.58
C LEU A 85 11.11 -6.36 3.49
N ILE A 86 10.56 -5.34 4.16
CA ILE A 86 11.13 -3.99 4.26
C ILE A 86 11.14 -3.60 5.73
N ASP A 87 12.31 -3.29 6.28
CA ASP A 87 12.51 -2.85 7.67
C ASP A 87 11.86 -3.78 8.73
N GLY A 88 11.77 -5.06 8.41
CA GLY A 88 11.17 -6.08 9.27
C GLY A 88 9.65 -6.23 9.15
N GLU A 89 9.00 -5.47 8.28
CA GLU A 89 7.59 -5.59 7.95
C GLU A 89 7.40 -6.28 6.59
N GLU A 90 6.40 -7.15 6.49
CA GLU A 90 6.11 -7.90 5.26
C GLU A 90 5.02 -7.21 4.45
N TYR A 91 5.26 -7.09 3.14
CA TYR A 91 4.35 -6.44 2.20
C TYR A 91 4.12 -7.32 0.98
N ASN A 92 2.91 -7.30 0.44
CA ASN A 92 2.64 -7.74 -0.93
C ASN A 92 2.94 -6.58 -1.88
N CYS A 93 4.04 -6.69 -2.65
CA CYS A 93 4.44 -5.69 -3.64
C CYS A 93 3.87 -6.06 -5.00
N ARG A 94 3.08 -5.19 -5.60
CA ARG A 94 2.44 -5.37 -6.90
C ARG A 94 2.32 -4.08 -7.69
N LEU A 95 1.91 -4.17 -8.95
CA LEU A 95 1.47 -3.01 -9.71
C LEU A 95 0.09 -2.51 -9.24
N PRO A 96 -0.19 -1.22 -9.39
CA PRO A 96 -1.53 -0.67 -9.14
C PRO A 96 -2.56 -1.23 -10.12
N ARG A 97 -3.83 -1.25 -9.69
CA ARG A 97 -4.97 -1.66 -10.52
C ARG A 97 -5.61 -0.42 -11.15
N PHE A 98 -5.62 -0.37 -12.48
CA PHE A 98 -6.18 0.76 -13.24
C PHE A 98 -7.52 0.43 -13.91
N GLY A 99 -7.93 -0.84 -13.84
CA GLY A 99 -9.07 -1.35 -14.57
C GLY A 99 -8.79 -1.55 -16.08
N ASN A 100 -9.72 -2.20 -16.74
CA ASN A 100 -9.63 -2.55 -18.16
C ASN A 100 -10.25 -1.53 -19.11
N LYS A 101 -10.72 -0.39 -18.57
CA LYS A 101 -11.33 0.73 -19.32
C LYS A 101 -10.93 2.06 -18.68
N PRO A 102 -10.89 3.16 -19.46
CA PRO A 102 -10.51 4.48 -18.96
C PRO A 102 -11.34 4.97 -17.76
N GLN A 103 -12.63 4.61 -17.72
CA GLN A 103 -13.59 5.06 -16.69
C GLN A 103 -13.70 4.10 -15.50
N SER A 104 -12.96 2.99 -15.50
CA SER A 104 -12.98 2.08 -14.36
C SER A 104 -12.48 2.78 -13.11
N HIS A 105 -13.07 2.46 -11.95
CA HIS A 105 -12.49 2.80 -10.66
C HIS A 105 -11.06 2.28 -10.62
N ASN A 106 -10.15 3.08 -10.13
CA ASN A 106 -8.73 2.76 -10.23
C ASN A 106 -7.93 3.31 -9.05
N GLU A 107 -6.92 2.56 -8.67
CA GLU A 107 -6.04 2.92 -7.57
C GLU A 107 -5.19 4.18 -7.85
N TRP A 108 -5.01 4.57 -9.13
CA TRP A 108 -4.33 5.82 -9.45
C TRP A 108 -5.04 7.03 -8.87
N GLU A 109 -6.34 7.13 -9.11
CA GLU A 109 -7.16 8.21 -8.56
C GLU A 109 -7.28 8.07 -7.04
N GLU A 110 -7.43 6.85 -6.55
CA GLU A 110 -7.51 6.56 -5.13
C GLU A 110 -6.26 7.09 -4.37
N PHE A 111 -5.05 6.85 -4.86
CA PHE A 111 -3.84 7.29 -4.19
C PHE A 111 -3.47 8.74 -4.44
N TYR A 112 -3.61 9.24 -5.66
CA TYR A 112 -2.99 10.50 -6.07
C TYR A 112 -3.95 11.67 -6.23
N LEU A 113 -5.29 11.41 -6.26
CA LEU A 113 -6.26 12.50 -6.30
C LEU A 113 -6.27 13.25 -4.97
N GLY A 114 -6.18 14.59 -5.04
CA GLY A 114 -6.22 15.45 -3.86
C GLY A 114 -4.87 15.59 -3.13
N LEU A 115 -3.77 15.10 -3.68
CA LEU A 115 -2.45 15.40 -3.14
C LEU A 115 -2.16 16.91 -3.19
N PRO A 116 -1.42 17.45 -2.20
CA PRO A 116 -0.95 18.82 -2.23
C PRO A 116 -0.12 19.11 -3.49
N LYS A 117 -0.06 20.37 -3.93
CA LYS A 117 0.55 20.76 -5.22
C LYS A 117 2.02 20.33 -5.38
N ILE A 118 2.78 20.28 -4.30
CA ILE A 118 4.21 19.89 -4.35
C ILE A 118 4.33 18.41 -4.67
N GLU A 119 3.60 17.57 -3.94
CA GLU A 119 3.59 16.13 -4.11
C GLU A 119 2.96 15.73 -5.44
N ALA A 120 1.89 16.43 -5.84
CA ALA A 120 1.26 16.22 -7.14
C ALA A 120 2.22 16.43 -8.32
N ARG A 121 3.23 17.30 -8.21
CA ARG A 121 4.26 17.49 -9.24
C ARG A 121 5.18 16.28 -9.39
N LEU A 122 5.46 15.55 -8.32
CA LEU A 122 6.27 14.32 -8.36
C LEU A 122 5.53 13.17 -9.05
N VAL A 123 4.18 13.22 -9.03
CA VAL A 123 3.33 12.27 -9.74
C VAL A 123 3.10 12.70 -11.19
N GLN A 124 3.03 14.00 -11.45
CA GLN A 124 2.74 14.61 -12.77
C GLN A 124 3.99 14.67 -13.66
N ASP A 125 4.85 13.68 -13.61
CA ASP A 125 5.85 13.50 -14.63
C ASP A 125 5.21 13.03 -15.95
N ASN A 126 5.94 13.09 -17.05
CA ASN A 126 5.45 12.66 -18.35
C ASN A 126 5.50 11.15 -18.55
N THR A 127 5.61 10.36 -17.49
CA THR A 127 5.69 8.91 -17.57
C THR A 127 4.31 8.24 -17.47
N LEU A 128 4.24 7.01 -17.99
CA LEU A 128 3.09 6.12 -17.91
C LEU A 128 3.42 4.98 -16.97
N SER A 129 2.74 4.88 -15.85
CA SER A 129 2.93 3.79 -14.89
C SER A 129 2.21 2.54 -15.35
N TRP A 130 2.89 1.40 -15.29
CA TRP A 130 2.29 0.09 -15.54
C TRP A 130 1.20 -0.23 -14.51
N GLY A 131 0.10 -0.84 -14.98
CA GLY A 131 -0.95 -1.43 -14.16
C GLY A 131 -0.89 -2.96 -14.14
N ALA A 132 -1.51 -3.55 -13.12
CA ALA A 132 -1.63 -5.01 -12.99
C ALA A 132 -2.63 -5.61 -13.98
N ASP A 133 -3.54 -4.80 -14.55
CA ASP A 133 -4.66 -5.29 -15.31
C ASP A 133 -4.27 -5.87 -16.67
N ILE A 134 -4.79 -7.06 -16.94
CA ILE A 134 -4.55 -7.82 -18.17
C ILE A 134 -5.70 -7.59 -19.13
N CYS A 135 -5.41 -7.04 -20.32
CA CYS A 135 -6.37 -6.76 -21.36
C CYS A 135 -5.98 -7.51 -22.66
N GLY A 136 -6.21 -8.80 -22.69
CA GLY A 136 -5.70 -9.68 -23.75
C GLY A 136 -4.18 -9.71 -23.77
N VAL A 137 -3.58 -9.37 -24.93
CA VAL A 137 -2.11 -9.30 -25.10
C VAL A 137 -1.51 -7.99 -24.56
N TYR A 138 -2.34 -7.02 -24.21
CA TYR A 138 -1.93 -5.71 -23.71
C TYR A 138 -2.04 -5.60 -22.20
N ARG A 139 -1.41 -4.56 -21.66
CA ARG A 139 -1.43 -4.19 -20.24
C ARG A 139 -1.89 -2.75 -20.09
N SER A 140 -2.59 -2.44 -19.02
CA SER A 140 -2.98 -1.07 -18.72
C SER A 140 -1.78 -0.23 -18.29
N ALA A 141 -1.79 1.05 -18.68
CA ALA A 141 -0.84 2.03 -18.19
C ALA A 141 -1.54 3.38 -17.98
N ARG A 142 -1.17 4.12 -16.94
CA ARG A 142 -1.69 5.45 -16.64
C ARG A 142 -0.60 6.48 -16.46
N SER A 143 -0.92 7.74 -16.83
CA SER A 143 -0.01 8.89 -16.72
C SER A 143 -0.44 9.82 -15.60
N GLY A 144 0.56 10.42 -14.93
CA GLY A 144 0.37 11.47 -13.94
C GLY A 144 0.00 12.84 -14.53
N ALA A 145 0.40 13.12 -15.76
CA ALA A 145 0.06 14.39 -16.43
C ALA A 145 -1.42 14.41 -16.85
N GLY A 146 -2.26 14.95 -15.95
CA GLY A 146 -3.70 15.00 -16.14
C GLY A 146 -4.32 13.62 -16.02
N MET A 147 -4.38 13.08 -14.85
CA MET A 147 -4.98 11.86 -14.28
C MET A 147 -5.86 10.95 -15.18
N SER A 148 -6.12 11.33 -16.42
CA SER A 148 -7.05 10.69 -17.36
C SER A 148 -6.40 9.90 -18.49
N LYS A 149 -5.08 9.92 -18.62
CA LYS A 149 -4.42 9.20 -19.74
C LYS A 149 -4.25 7.73 -19.38
N TRP A 150 -5.23 6.95 -19.73
CA TRP A 150 -5.19 5.49 -19.72
C TRP A 150 -4.82 4.96 -21.11
N ARG A 151 -3.98 3.94 -21.19
CA ARG A 151 -3.56 3.30 -22.44
C ARG A 151 -3.46 1.79 -22.28
N LEU A 152 -3.62 1.10 -23.40
CA LEU A 152 -3.23 -0.31 -23.57
C LEU A 152 -1.89 -0.38 -24.28
N VAL A 153 -0.94 -1.09 -23.69
CA VAL A 153 0.46 -1.15 -24.12
C VAL A 153 0.90 -2.60 -24.24
N ALA A 154 1.73 -2.90 -25.22
CA ALA A 154 2.36 -4.21 -25.34
C ALA A 154 3.22 -4.50 -24.09
N LYS A 155 3.10 -5.71 -23.56
CA LYS A 155 3.69 -6.10 -22.27
C LYS A 155 5.22 -6.10 -22.24
N ASP A 156 5.85 -6.22 -23.40
CA ASP A 156 7.30 -6.23 -23.64
C ASP A 156 7.89 -4.83 -23.92
N CYS A 157 7.05 -3.77 -23.92
CA CYS A 157 7.50 -2.41 -24.23
C CYS A 157 8.50 -1.90 -23.18
N GLN A 158 9.68 -1.43 -23.65
CA GLN A 158 10.82 -0.96 -22.85
C GLN A 158 11.13 0.52 -23.04
N GLN A 159 10.21 1.29 -23.62
CA GLN A 159 10.41 2.73 -23.78
C GLN A 159 10.48 3.42 -22.42
N THR A 160 11.37 4.40 -22.27
CA THR A 160 11.60 5.13 -21.01
C THR A 160 10.40 5.95 -20.52
N ILE A 161 9.39 6.13 -21.36
CA ILE A 161 8.12 6.71 -20.96
C ILE A 161 7.31 5.78 -20.03
N TYR A 162 7.56 4.47 -20.03
CA TYR A 162 6.90 3.51 -19.16
C TYR A 162 7.69 3.31 -17.88
N ALA A 163 6.97 3.36 -16.77
CA ALA A 163 7.56 3.42 -15.45
C ALA A 163 6.99 2.36 -14.50
N TRP A 164 7.79 1.95 -13.54
CA TRP A 164 7.38 1.14 -12.43
C TRP A 164 7.09 2.02 -11.21
N ARG A 165 5.82 2.02 -10.78
CA ARG A 165 5.34 2.58 -9.51
C ARG A 165 4.54 1.50 -8.79
N PRO A 166 5.15 0.75 -7.86
CA PRO A 166 4.47 -0.29 -7.13
C PRO A 166 3.49 0.25 -6.09
N VAL A 167 2.59 -0.64 -5.70
CA VAL A 167 1.76 -0.55 -4.49
C VAL A 167 2.25 -1.61 -3.51
N LEU A 168 2.40 -1.23 -2.25
CA LEU A 168 2.68 -2.12 -1.13
C LEU A 168 1.40 -2.27 -0.30
N GLU A 169 0.99 -3.52 -0.10
CA GLU A 169 -0.08 -3.89 0.82
C GLU A 169 0.54 -4.63 1.99
N PRO A 170 0.45 -4.11 3.24
CA PRO A 170 0.97 -4.83 4.39
C PRO A 170 0.36 -6.22 4.48
N ILE A 171 1.20 -7.24 4.61
CA ILE A 171 0.74 -8.59 4.91
C ILE A 171 0.52 -8.66 6.40
N VAL A 172 -0.73 -8.46 6.79
CA VAL A 172 -1.13 -8.58 8.20
C VAL A 172 -1.13 -10.06 8.55
N PRO A 173 -0.35 -10.48 9.56
CA PRO A 173 -0.35 -11.86 9.99
C PRO A 173 -1.78 -12.30 10.34
N ALA A 174 -2.17 -13.51 9.97
CA ALA A 174 -3.43 -14.06 10.44
C ALA A 174 -3.48 -13.94 11.97
N LEU A 175 -4.61 -13.56 12.56
CA LEU A 175 -4.76 -13.33 14.01
C LEU A 175 -4.16 -14.46 14.85
N ALA A 176 -4.28 -15.70 14.37
CA ALA A 176 -3.72 -16.89 15.00
C ALA A 176 -2.16 -16.90 15.05
N SER A 177 -1.50 -16.13 14.18
CA SER A 177 -0.03 -16.02 14.17
C SER A 177 0.50 -14.89 15.05
N ILE A 178 -0.37 -14.03 15.58
CA ILE A 178 0.01 -12.96 16.50
C ILE A 178 0.12 -13.53 17.91
N PRO A 179 1.29 -13.52 18.54
CA PRO A 179 1.45 -14.04 19.90
C PRO A 179 0.59 -13.25 20.91
N LYS A 180 -0.03 -13.95 21.86
CA LYS A 180 -0.65 -13.27 23.01
C LYS A 180 0.40 -12.46 23.76
N GLY A 181 0.01 -11.31 24.29
CA GLY A 181 0.91 -10.32 24.88
C GLY A 181 1.49 -9.31 23.90
N THR A 182 1.23 -9.46 22.59
CA THR A 182 1.64 -8.49 21.59
C THR A 182 0.77 -7.24 21.65
N LEU A 183 1.37 -6.04 21.64
CA LEU A 183 0.62 -4.81 21.41
C LEU A 183 0.12 -4.80 19.97
N VAL A 184 -1.16 -4.63 19.76
CA VAL A 184 -1.79 -4.60 18.43
C VAL A 184 -2.60 -3.34 18.24
N ARG A 185 -2.73 -2.91 17.01
CA ARG A 185 -3.72 -1.93 16.56
C ARG A 185 -4.81 -2.64 15.80
N VAL A 186 -6.04 -2.42 16.20
CA VAL A 186 -7.24 -2.95 15.53
C VAL A 186 -7.93 -1.82 14.79
N LYS A 187 -8.22 -2.07 13.52
CA LYS A 187 -8.92 -1.15 12.62
C LYS A 187 -10.31 -1.67 12.32
N PHE A 188 -11.31 -0.80 12.37
CA PHE A 188 -12.71 -1.14 12.17
C PHE A 188 -13.26 -0.60 10.87
N GLY A 189 -14.12 -1.39 10.21
CA GLY A 189 -14.94 -0.99 9.07
C GLY A 189 -14.17 -0.27 7.97
N ASP A 190 -14.48 1.00 7.78
CA ASP A 190 -13.86 1.91 6.80
C ASP A 190 -12.48 2.45 7.23
N GLY A 191 -12.00 2.06 8.40
CA GLY A 191 -10.73 2.51 8.94
C GLY A 191 -10.79 3.82 9.72
N SER A 192 -11.98 4.37 9.94
CA SER A 192 -12.19 5.61 10.72
C SER A 192 -11.91 5.43 12.21
N MET A 193 -11.94 4.19 12.70
CA MET A 193 -11.73 3.89 14.11
C MET A 193 -10.54 2.95 14.31
N LEU A 194 -9.66 3.31 15.24
CA LEU A 194 -8.47 2.55 15.63
C LEU A 194 -8.49 2.32 17.16
N ILE A 195 -8.17 1.11 17.60
CA ILE A 195 -7.97 0.77 19.01
C ILE A 195 -6.62 0.08 19.17
N ASP A 196 -5.82 0.59 20.10
CA ASP A 196 -4.54 -0.01 20.48
C ASP A 196 -4.69 -0.73 21.81
N GLY A 197 -4.20 -1.96 21.89
CA GLY A 197 -4.23 -2.75 23.11
C GLY A 197 -3.35 -3.98 23.03
N VAL A 198 -3.04 -4.56 24.18
CA VAL A 198 -2.30 -5.82 24.24
C VAL A 198 -3.25 -6.99 23.96
N LEU A 199 -2.92 -7.82 22.98
CA LEU A 199 -3.70 -9.01 22.63
C LEU A 199 -3.65 -10.03 23.78
N VAL A 200 -4.77 -10.22 24.47
CA VAL A 200 -4.90 -11.21 25.54
C VAL A 200 -5.39 -12.54 25.02
N GLY A 201 -6.32 -12.51 24.08
CA GLY A 201 -6.88 -13.71 23.47
C GLY A 201 -7.82 -13.42 22.33
N TYR A 202 -8.28 -14.47 21.70
CA TYR A 202 -9.31 -14.40 20.65
C TYR A 202 -10.11 -15.71 20.60
N SER A 203 -11.32 -15.59 20.12
CA SER A 203 -12.21 -16.70 19.75
C SER A 203 -12.61 -16.56 18.28
N ASP A 204 -13.56 -17.38 17.82
CA ASP A 204 -14.13 -17.21 16.48
C ASP A 204 -14.96 -15.92 16.35
N TYR A 205 -15.41 -15.35 17.46
CA TYR A 205 -16.33 -14.22 17.52
C TYR A 205 -15.66 -12.94 18.03
N ASP A 206 -14.76 -13.04 19.01
CA ASP A 206 -14.21 -11.91 19.73
C ASP A 206 -12.68 -11.88 19.74
N LEU A 207 -12.15 -10.66 19.79
CA LEU A 207 -10.76 -10.35 20.13
C LEU A 207 -10.75 -9.69 21.52
N LEU A 208 -9.91 -10.17 22.44
CA LEU A 208 -9.77 -9.61 23.77
C LEU A 208 -8.50 -8.78 23.88
N LEU A 209 -8.64 -7.50 24.19
CA LEU A 209 -7.55 -6.54 24.34
C LEU A 209 -7.49 -5.97 25.75
N ASP A 210 -6.28 -5.91 26.30
CA ASP A 210 -5.95 -5.10 27.47
C ASP A 210 -5.59 -3.68 27.00
N ILE A 211 -6.50 -2.73 27.25
CA ILE A 211 -6.35 -1.34 26.82
C ILE A 211 -5.56 -0.57 27.86
N ARG A 212 -4.37 -0.11 27.48
CA ARG A 212 -3.54 0.75 28.33
C ARG A 212 -3.91 2.22 28.13
N GLY A 213 -4.85 2.71 28.93
CA GLY A 213 -5.31 4.11 28.83
C GLY A 213 -6.80 4.24 29.12
N PRO A 214 -7.39 5.43 28.86
CA PRO A 214 -8.82 5.61 29.01
C PRO A 214 -9.56 4.67 28.05
N MET A 215 -10.48 3.90 28.64
CA MET A 215 -11.33 2.97 27.90
C MET A 215 -12.23 3.77 26.94
N PRO A 216 -12.23 3.48 25.63
CA PRO A 216 -13.14 4.15 24.71
C PRO A 216 -14.58 3.79 25.03
N SER A 217 -15.51 4.68 24.69
CA SER A 217 -16.95 4.42 24.88
C SER A 217 -17.38 3.20 24.10
N ALA A 218 -18.19 2.34 24.70
CA ALA A 218 -18.71 1.14 24.06
C ALA A 218 -19.47 1.47 22.77
N THR A 219 -19.31 0.63 21.76
CA THR A 219 -20.02 0.70 20.47
C THR A 219 -20.66 -0.65 20.15
N ASN A 220 -21.26 -0.78 18.97
CA ASN A 220 -21.75 -2.08 18.50
C ASN A 220 -20.62 -3.08 18.22
N TRP A 221 -19.39 -2.61 18.05
CA TRP A 221 -18.25 -3.43 17.66
C TRP A 221 -17.32 -3.80 18.82
N TYR A 222 -17.40 -3.09 19.93
CA TYR A 222 -16.60 -3.40 21.11
C TYR A 222 -17.25 -2.93 22.41
N LYS A 223 -16.98 -3.65 23.47
CA LYS A 223 -17.46 -3.36 24.83
C LYS A 223 -16.50 -3.92 25.87
N PRO A 224 -16.41 -3.31 27.06
CA PRO A 224 -15.72 -3.92 28.20
C PRO A 224 -16.38 -5.26 28.56
N ASP A 225 -15.56 -6.28 28.80
CA ASP A 225 -16.02 -7.52 29.39
C ASP A 225 -16.06 -7.42 30.93
N ARG A 226 -16.45 -8.51 31.58
CA ARG A 226 -16.52 -8.56 33.07
C ARG A 226 -15.16 -8.51 33.75
N SER A 227 -14.09 -8.80 33.07
CA SER A 227 -12.70 -8.76 33.56
C SER A 227 -12.04 -7.41 33.38
N GLY A 228 -12.70 -6.44 32.72
CA GLY A 228 -12.16 -5.14 32.38
C GLY A 228 -11.35 -5.13 31.10
N LEU A 229 -11.31 -6.24 30.37
CA LEU A 229 -10.74 -6.28 29.03
C LEU A 229 -11.74 -5.72 27.99
N MET A 230 -11.21 -5.23 26.89
CA MET A 230 -12.02 -4.84 25.74
C MET A 230 -12.32 -6.05 24.88
N ALA A 231 -13.59 -6.46 24.81
CA ALA A 231 -14.05 -7.45 23.85
C ALA A 231 -14.43 -6.74 22.55
N VAL A 232 -13.80 -7.14 21.46
CA VAL A 232 -13.97 -6.58 20.11
C VAL A 232 -14.59 -7.63 19.21
N ASP A 233 -15.76 -7.31 18.63
CA ASP A 233 -16.44 -8.19 17.68
C ASP A 233 -15.61 -8.31 16.39
N ARG A 234 -15.22 -9.53 16.06
CA ARG A 234 -14.41 -9.82 14.87
C ARG A 234 -15.10 -9.46 13.56
N ALA A 235 -16.43 -9.47 13.52
CA ALA A 235 -17.19 -9.09 12.33
C ALA A 235 -16.98 -7.60 11.95
N GLY A 236 -16.66 -6.75 12.93
CA GLY A 236 -16.36 -5.33 12.70
C GLY A 236 -14.91 -5.04 12.39
N ILE A 237 -14.00 -6.01 12.53
CA ILE A 237 -12.55 -5.81 12.32
C ILE A 237 -12.24 -5.88 10.84
N SER A 238 -11.62 -4.83 10.30
CA SER A 238 -11.03 -4.84 8.96
C SER A 238 -9.58 -5.32 8.97
N GLU A 239 -8.82 -4.96 10.00
CA GLU A 239 -7.39 -5.30 10.08
C GLU A 239 -6.90 -5.34 11.54
N VAL A 240 -5.88 -6.18 11.81
CA VAL A 240 -5.16 -6.23 13.10
C VAL A 240 -3.66 -6.17 12.82
N PHE A 241 -2.98 -5.16 13.36
CA PHE A 241 -1.56 -4.93 13.16
C PHE A 241 -0.78 -5.11 14.45
N PRO A 242 0.27 -5.94 14.49
CA PRO A 242 1.24 -5.91 15.57
C PRO A 242 1.98 -4.57 15.56
N LEU A 243 1.99 -3.86 16.70
CA LEU A 243 2.79 -2.65 16.86
C LEU A 243 4.17 -3.04 17.39
N ARG A 244 5.22 -2.68 16.66
CA ARG A 244 6.60 -2.84 17.11
C ARG A 244 7.09 -1.48 17.61
N PHE A 245 7.55 -1.43 18.87
CA PHE A 245 8.31 -0.29 19.33
C PHE A 245 9.71 -0.38 18.72
N LYS A 246 10.13 0.69 18.04
CA LYS A 246 11.53 0.88 17.67
C LYS A 246 12.33 1.33 18.87
#